data_57728252e28e91385f2cba0c64f76649
#
_entry.id   57728252e28e91385f2cba0c64f76649
#
_cell.length_a   1.000
_cell.length_b   1.000
_cell.length_c   1.000
_cell.angle_alpha   90.00
_cell.angle_beta   90.00
_cell.angle_gamma   90.00
#
_symmetry.space_group_name_H-M   'P 1'
#
loop_
_entity.id
_entity.type
_entity.pdbx_description
1 polymer ?
#
loop_
_entity_poly.entity_id
_entity_poly.type
_entity_poly.pdbx_seq_one_letter_code
_entity_poly.pdbx_strand_id
1 'polypeptide(L)'
;AMVYYILLYIFSNLAAFGVIGAIENATGKVSMDDYKGLYKTNPRLSFAMMLAMFSLAGIPPFAGFFSKFFIFTGAINQGSIAIYVLVLIALINTIISLYYYLLVVKAMFISPDECVIPHFRSACSERLGLWITVAGIILLGLASPVYDWLLNIGQSMGMYLI
;
A
#
# COMPACT_ATOMS: atom_id res chain seq x y z
N ALA A 1 5.74 4.03 16.24
CA ALA A 1 6.11 3.55 14.89
C ALA A 1 5.26 2.34 14.47
N MET A 2 5.15 1.29 15.30
CA MET A 2 4.45 0.04 14.95
C MET A 2 2.96 0.22 14.66
N VAL A 3 2.23 0.97 15.50
CA VAL A 3 0.79 1.25 15.30
C VAL A 3 0.57 2.00 13.98
N TYR A 4 1.39 2.99 13.70
CA TYR A 4 1.35 3.74 12.45
C TYR A 4 1.57 2.85 11.23
N TYR A 5 2.57 1.95 11.29
CA TYR A 5 2.82 0.96 10.25
C TYR A 5 1.62 0.05 10.00
N ILE A 6 1.03 -0.53 11.06
CA ILE A 6 -0.11 -1.44 10.97
C ILE A 6 -1.31 -0.72 10.33
N LEU A 7 -1.59 0.52 10.75
CA LEU A 7 -2.70 1.30 10.23
C LEU A 7 -2.55 1.56 8.73
N LEU A 8 -1.36 1.97 8.28
CA LEU A 8 -1.07 2.19 6.87
C LEU A 8 -1.12 0.90 6.05
N TYR A 9 -0.63 -0.20 6.63
CA TYR A 9 -0.67 -1.51 6.02
C TYR A 9 -2.11 -1.99 5.80
N ILE A 10 -3.01 -1.75 6.76
CA ILE A 10 -4.44 -2.07 6.63
C ILE A 10 -5.07 -1.30 5.47
N PHE A 11 -4.90 0.02 5.40
CA PHE A 11 -5.48 0.83 4.32
C PHE A 11 -4.96 0.41 2.94
N SER A 12 -3.67 0.15 2.82
CA SER A 12 -3.08 -0.26 1.55
C SER A 12 -3.56 -1.64 1.09
N ASN A 13 -3.67 -2.60 2.01
CA ASN A 13 -4.21 -3.92 1.69
C ASN A 13 -5.70 -3.87 1.35
N LEU A 14 -6.51 -3.14 2.13
CA LEU A 14 -7.94 -2.98 1.83
C LEU A 14 -8.17 -2.34 0.47
N ALA A 15 -7.35 -1.36 0.08
CA ALA A 15 -7.42 -0.78 -1.26
C ALA A 15 -7.08 -1.80 -2.35
N ALA A 16 -5.99 -2.54 -2.21
CA ALA A 16 -5.56 -3.55 -3.18
C ALA A 16 -6.60 -4.67 -3.33
N PHE A 17 -7.01 -5.29 -2.24
CA PHE A 17 -8.02 -6.35 -2.26
C PHE A 17 -9.41 -5.84 -2.65
N GLY A 18 -9.74 -4.60 -2.32
CA GLY A 18 -10.97 -3.96 -2.77
C GLY A 18 -11.04 -3.81 -4.30
N VAL A 19 -9.92 -3.48 -4.95
CA VAL A 19 -9.85 -3.46 -6.43
C VAL A 19 -9.96 -4.86 -7.00
N ILE A 20 -9.25 -5.84 -6.44
CA ILE A 20 -9.31 -7.24 -6.87
C ILE A 20 -10.74 -7.76 -6.75
N GLY A 21 -11.40 -7.57 -5.60
CA GLY A 21 -12.76 -7.99 -5.37
C GLY A 21 -13.78 -7.35 -6.34
N ALA A 22 -13.61 -6.04 -6.63
CA ALA A 22 -14.47 -5.35 -7.59
C ALA A 22 -14.32 -5.92 -9.02
N ILE A 23 -13.12 -6.30 -9.43
CA ILE A 23 -12.85 -6.92 -10.74
C ILE A 23 -13.40 -8.35 -10.76
N GLU A 24 -13.14 -9.13 -9.72
CA GLU A 24 -13.62 -10.50 -9.58
C GLU A 24 -15.15 -10.57 -9.62
N ASN A 25 -15.83 -9.72 -8.85
CA ASN A 25 -17.29 -9.65 -8.81
C ASN A 25 -17.90 -9.30 -10.18
N ALA A 26 -17.22 -8.45 -10.94
CA ALA A 26 -17.72 -8.00 -12.26
C ALA A 26 -17.39 -8.95 -13.41
N THR A 27 -16.25 -9.66 -13.34
CA THR A 27 -15.70 -10.37 -14.49
C THR A 27 -15.31 -11.82 -14.21
N GLY A 28 -15.22 -12.23 -12.94
CA GLY A 28 -14.71 -13.54 -12.53
C GLY A 28 -13.20 -13.72 -12.72
N LYS A 29 -12.45 -12.66 -13.07
CA LYS A 29 -11.02 -12.70 -13.38
C LYS A 29 -10.18 -12.28 -12.18
N VAL A 30 -9.13 -13.07 -11.89
CA VAL A 30 -8.24 -12.85 -10.73
C VAL A 30 -6.76 -12.92 -11.09
N SER A 31 -6.42 -13.36 -12.31
CA SER A 31 -5.03 -13.51 -12.72
C SER A 31 -4.41 -12.14 -13.05
N MET A 32 -3.13 -11.97 -12.71
CA MET A 32 -2.37 -10.77 -13.09
C MET A 32 -2.31 -10.58 -14.62
N ASP A 33 -2.34 -11.67 -15.38
CA ASP A 33 -2.35 -11.60 -16.84
C ASP A 33 -3.64 -11.00 -17.39
N ASP A 34 -4.76 -11.17 -16.70
CA ASP A 34 -6.04 -10.58 -17.07
C ASP A 34 -6.07 -9.05 -16.87
N TYR A 35 -5.19 -8.52 -16.01
CA TYR A 35 -5.13 -7.08 -15.71
C TYR A 35 -4.38 -6.27 -16.75
N LYS A 36 -3.82 -6.92 -17.78
CA LYS A 36 -3.09 -6.23 -18.86
C LYS A 36 -3.97 -5.18 -19.53
N GLY A 37 -3.49 -3.95 -19.54
CA GLY A 37 -4.20 -2.82 -20.13
C GLY A 37 -5.44 -2.32 -19.38
N LEU A 38 -5.66 -2.73 -18.14
CA LEU A 38 -6.81 -2.34 -17.32
C LEU A 38 -7.01 -0.81 -17.26
N TYR A 39 -5.94 -0.04 -17.31
CA TYR A 39 -5.99 1.42 -17.35
C TYR A 39 -6.82 1.98 -18.49
N LYS A 40 -6.82 1.32 -19.67
CA LYS A 40 -7.57 1.77 -20.85
C LYS A 40 -9.08 1.70 -20.66
N THR A 41 -9.56 0.69 -19.93
CA THR A 41 -11.00 0.43 -19.73
C THR A 41 -11.51 0.91 -18.36
N ASN A 42 -10.71 0.76 -17.32
CA ASN A 42 -11.09 1.07 -15.94
C ASN A 42 -10.01 1.92 -15.22
N PRO A 43 -9.77 3.18 -15.66
CA PRO A 43 -8.66 4.00 -15.16
C PRO A 43 -8.72 4.29 -13.66
N ARG A 44 -9.91 4.44 -13.09
CA ARG A 44 -10.07 4.72 -11.64
C ARG A 44 -9.64 3.54 -10.77
N LEU A 45 -10.00 2.32 -11.15
CA LEU A 45 -9.58 1.11 -10.45
C LEU A 45 -8.08 0.89 -10.57
N SER A 46 -7.53 1.09 -11.77
CA SER A 46 -6.10 0.99 -12.02
C SER A 46 -5.30 2.00 -11.22
N PHE A 47 -5.80 3.23 -11.09
CA PHE A 47 -5.16 4.26 -10.28
C PHE A 47 -5.21 3.93 -8.78
N ALA A 48 -6.34 3.45 -8.27
CA ALA A 48 -6.47 3.00 -6.87
C ALA A 48 -5.50 1.85 -6.56
N MET A 49 -5.40 0.86 -7.47
CA MET A 49 -4.47 -0.25 -7.33
C MET A 49 -3.01 0.22 -7.37
N MET A 50 -2.67 1.15 -8.27
CA MET A 50 -1.32 1.71 -8.36
C MET A 50 -0.93 2.41 -7.03
N LEU A 51 -1.81 3.23 -6.47
CA LEU A 51 -1.56 3.89 -5.19
C LEU A 51 -1.35 2.88 -4.05
N ALA A 52 -2.19 1.83 -4.01
CA ALA A 52 -2.06 0.75 -3.04
C ALA A 52 -0.71 0.02 -3.18
N MET A 53 -0.32 -0.34 -4.41
CA MET A 53 0.94 -1.02 -4.69
C MET A 53 2.15 -0.14 -4.36
N PHE A 54 2.13 1.14 -4.67
CA PHE A 54 3.21 2.08 -4.32
C PHE A 54 3.33 2.28 -2.81
N SER A 55 2.21 2.31 -2.10
CA SER A 55 2.21 2.36 -0.65
C SER A 55 2.78 1.08 -0.04
N LEU A 56 2.36 -0.11 -0.49
CA LEU A 56 2.89 -1.40 -0.02
C LEU A 56 4.38 -1.57 -0.36
N ALA A 57 4.79 -1.13 -1.53
CA ALA A 57 6.18 -1.12 -1.95
C ALA A 57 7.07 -0.22 -1.07
N GLY A 58 6.48 0.84 -0.52
CA GLY A 58 7.22 1.82 0.27
C GLY A 58 7.96 2.84 -0.59
N ILE A 59 7.34 3.29 -1.68
CA ILE A 59 7.90 4.34 -2.55
C ILE A 59 7.57 5.71 -1.97
N PRO A 60 8.55 6.65 -1.82
CA PRO A 60 8.23 8.03 -1.48
C PRO A 60 7.36 8.67 -2.60
N PRO A 61 6.40 9.51 -2.29
CA PRO A 61 5.98 10.08 -1.00
C PRO A 61 4.85 9.31 -0.29
N PHE A 62 4.62 8.05 -0.62
CA PHE A 62 3.50 7.29 -0.08
C PHE A 62 3.70 6.84 1.37
N ALA A 63 2.59 6.58 2.02
CA ALA A 63 2.49 6.23 3.43
C ALA A 63 3.42 5.07 3.85
N GLY A 64 3.52 4.04 3.03
CA GLY A 64 4.34 2.86 3.31
C GLY A 64 5.83 3.14 3.45
N PHE A 65 6.35 4.18 2.79
CA PHE A 65 7.74 4.59 2.96
C PHE A 65 8.01 5.11 4.37
N PHE A 66 7.23 6.09 4.82
CA PHE A 66 7.43 6.69 6.14
C PHE A 66 7.26 5.68 7.28
N SER A 67 6.29 4.78 7.16
CA SER A 67 6.07 3.75 8.17
C SER A 67 7.25 2.79 8.32
N LYS A 68 7.81 2.31 7.22
CA LYS A 68 9.02 1.46 7.22
C LYS A 68 10.23 2.22 7.73
N PHE A 69 10.41 3.47 7.28
CA PHE A 69 11.49 4.33 7.71
C PHE A 69 11.51 4.52 9.23
N PHE A 70 10.37 4.82 9.85
CA PHE A 70 10.28 5.01 11.30
C PHE A 70 10.54 3.72 12.08
N ILE A 71 10.09 2.55 11.57
CA ILE A 71 10.39 1.27 12.21
C ILE A 71 11.87 0.96 12.16
N PHE A 72 12.50 1.11 11.00
CA PHE A 72 13.93 0.82 10.84
C PHE A 72 14.80 1.76 11.66
N THR A 73 14.48 3.05 11.67
CA THR A 73 15.20 4.04 12.49
C THR A 73 15.07 3.73 13.98
N GLY A 74 13.85 3.40 14.44
CA GLY A 74 13.61 3.01 15.83
C GLY A 74 14.34 1.74 16.25
N ALA A 75 14.45 0.77 15.33
CA ALA A 75 15.18 -0.48 15.59
C ALA A 75 16.71 -0.22 15.68
N ILE A 76 17.27 0.55 14.74
CA ILE A 76 18.70 0.87 14.70
C ILE A 76 19.17 1.60 15.97
N ASN A 77 18.34 2.43 16.55
CA ASN A 77 18.67 3.19 17.78
C ASN A 77 18.94 2.29 19.00
N GLN A 78 18.60 1.00 18.95
CA GLN A 78 18.88 0.06 20.05
C GLN A 78 20.35 -0.41 20.05
N GLY A 79 21.14 -0.19 18.99
CA GLY A 79 22.58 -0.37 18.96
C GLY A 79 23.09 -1.81 18.99
N SER A 80 22.24 -2.83 18.81
CA SER A 80 22.63 -4.24 18.80
C SER A 80 23.03 -4.72 17.40
N ILE A 81 24.11 -5.48 17.28
CA ILE A 81 24.56 -6.09 16.01
C ILE A 81 23.47 -6.97 15.40
N ALA A 82 22.76 -7.74 16.22
CA ALA A 82 21.66 -8.60 15.77
C ALA A 82 20.53 -7.77 15.11
N ILE A 83 20.24 -6.59 15.66
CA ILE A 83 19.23 -5.70 15.10
C ILE A 83 19.69 -5.09 13.76
N TYR A 84 20.95 -4.73 13.64
CA TYR A 84 21.47 -4.24 12.35
C TYR A 84 21.37 -5.29 11.24
N VAL A 85 21.69 -6.55 11.55
CA VAL A 85 21.54 -7.67 10.62
C VAL A 85 20.06 -7.87 10.26
N LEU A 86 19.15 -7.81 11.24
CA LEU A 86 17.72 -7.95 11.02
C LEU A 86 17.17 -6.84 10.10
N VAL A 87 17.57 -5.59 10.35
CA VAL A 87 17.18 -4.44 9.51
C VAL A 87 17.73 -4.59 8.10
N LEU A 88 18.97 -5.05 7.93
CA LEU A 88 19.54 -5.30 6.61
C LEU A 88 18.74 -6.35 5.83
N ILE A 89 18.38 -7.46 6.46
CA ILE A 89 17.55 -8.51 5.85
C ILE A 89 16.16 -7.93 5.46
N ALA A 90 15.57 -7.12 6.34
CA ALA A 90 14.27 -6.49 6.08
C ALA A 90 14.33 -5.49 4.91
N LEU A 91 15.43 -4.76 4.76
CA LEU A 91 15.66 -3.87 3.62
C LEU A 91 15.78 -4.65 2.31
N ILE A 92 16.55 -5.74 2.29
CA ILE A 92 16.67 -6.61 1.11
C ILE A 92 15.30 -7.17 0.72
N ASN A 93 14.53 -7.68 1.68
CA ASN A 93 13.17 -8.17 1.43
C ASN A 93 12.23 -7.07 0.92
N THR A 94 12.41 -5.83 1.38
CA THR A 94 11.64 -4.68 0.87
C THR A 94 11.94 -4.41 -0.61
N ILE A 95 13.19 -4.52 -1.03
CA ILE A 95 13.59 -4.36 -2.44
C ILE A 95 12.99 -5.49 -3.30
N ILE A 96 13.03 -6.72 -2.82
CA ILE A 96 12.41 -7.86 -3.51
C ILE A 96 10.90 -7.64 -3.65
N SER A 97 10.23 -7.21 -2.57
CA SER A 97 8.79 -6.93 -2.59
C SER A 97 8.42 -5.79 -3.54
N LEU A 98 9.25 -4.76 -3.65
CA LEU A 98 9.09 -3.66 -4.60
C LEU A 98 8.93 -4.19 -6.04
N TYR A 99 9.75 -5.16 -6.43
CA TYR A 99 9.69 -5.76 -7.75
C TYR A 99 8.32 -6.38 -8.04
N TYR A 100 7.75 -7.18 -7.11
CA TYR A 100 6.43 -7.81 -7.28
C TYR A 100 5.31 -6.78 -7.38
N TYR A 101 5.31 -5.75 -6.55
CA TYR A 101 4.29 -4.71 -6.60
C TYR A 101 4.36 -3.90 -7.90
N LEU A 102 5.56 -3.62 -8.39
CA LEU A 102 5.73 -2.92 -9.68
C LEU A 102 5.32 -3.77 -10.87
N LEU A 103 5.43 -5.10 -10.81
CA LEU A 103 4.93 -5.98 -11.87
C LEU A 103 3.42 -5.84 -12.06
N VAL A 104 2.64 -5.73 -10.99
CA VAL A 104 1.19 -5.51 -11.06
C VAL A 104 0.89 -4.17 -11.72
N VAL A 105 1.57 -3.11 -11.30
CA VAL A 105 1.41 -1.77 -11.91
C VAL A 105 1.80 -1.81 -13.39
N LYS A 106 2.92 -2.44 -13.71
CA LYS A 106 3.38 -2.60 -15.10
C LYS A 106 2.32 -3.32 -15.94
N ALA A 107 1.74 -4.39 -15.45
CA ALA A 107 0.71 -5.13 -16.19
C ALA A 107 -0.50 -4.25 -16.52
N MET A 108 -0.94 -3.41 -15.58
CA MET A 108 -2.10 -2.54 -15.77
C MET A 108 -1.85 -1.36 -16.72
N PHE A 109 -0.65 -0.77 -16.71
CA PHE A 109 -0.36 0.49 -17.42
C PHE A 109 0.47 0.30 -18.67
N ILE A 110 1.39 -0.68 -18.71
CA ILE A 110 2.29 -0.95 -19.84
C ILE A 110 1.81 -2.23 -20.51
N SER A 111 0.86 -2.12 -21.43
CA SER A 111 0.27 -3.29 -22.00
C SER A 111 -0.01 -3.18 -23.49
N PRO A 112 -0.05 -4.35 -24.17
CA PRO A 112 -0.40 -4.45 -25.57
C PRO A 112 -1.84 -4.00 -25.86
N ASP A 113 -2.19 -4.02 -27.14
CA ASP A 113 -3.37 -3.36 -27.71
C ASP A 113 -4.72 -3.92 -27.25
N GLU A 114 -4.78 -5.10 -26.67
CA GLU A 114 -6.03 -5.75 -26.27
C GLU A 114 -6.17 -5.82 -24.73
N CYS A 115 -7.19 -5.16 -24.22
CA CYS A 115 -7.59 -5.27 -22.81
C CYS A 115 -8.62 -6.38 -22.65
N VAL A 116 -8.32 -7.35 -21.77
CA VAL A 116 -9.17 -8.51 -21.53
C VAL A 116 -10.40 -8.17 -20.68
N ILE A 117 -10.31 -7.11 -19.85
CA ILE A 117 -11.39 -6.68 -18.96
C ILE A 117 -12.13 -5.51 -19.61
N PRO A 118 -13.43 -5.66 -19.96
CA PRO A 118 -14.23 -4.58 -20.50
C PRO A 118 -14.48 -3.49 -19.43
N HIS A 119 -14.92 -2.32 -19.88
CA HIS A 119 -15.37 -1.29 -18.95
C HIS A 119 -16.60 -1.78 -18.18
N PHE A 120 -16.55 -1.70 -16.86
CA PHE A 120 -17.68 -2.00 -15.97
C PHE A 120 -17.83 -0.94 -14.88
N ARG A 121 -19.00 -0.90 -14.29
CA ARG A 121 -19.29 0.01 -13.18
C ARG A 121 -19.37 -0.78 -11.88
N SER A 122 -18.40 -0.58 -10.99
CA SER A 122 -18.39 -1.18 -9.66
C SER A 122 -19.61 -0.79 -8.84
N ALA A 123 -20.02 -1.63 -7.89
CA ALA A 123 -21.10 -1.34 -6.96
C ALA A 123 -20.83 -0.05 -6.16
N CYS A 124 -21.87 0.62 -5.70
CA CYS A 124 -21.73 1.89 -4.96
C CYS A 124 -20.94 1.70 -3.66
N SER A 125 -21.17 0.57 -2.97
CA SER A 125 -20.45 0.20 -1.75
C SER A 125 -18.96 -0.04 -2.00
N GLU A 126 -18.59 -0.73 -3.08
CA GLU A 126 -17.20 -0.96 -3.47
C GLU A 126 -16.48 0.35 -3.77
N ARG A 127 -17.14 1.25 -4.51
CA ARG A 127 -16.58 2.58 -4.82
C ARG A 127 -16.37 3.41 -3.57
N LEU A 128 -17.34 3.40 -2.63
CA LEU A 128 -17.21 4.12 -1.36
C LEU A 128 -16.03 3.59 -0.55
N GLY A 129 -15.92 2.26 -0.41
CA GLY A 129 -14.80 1.60 0.28
C GLY A 129 -13.44 1.96 -0.34
N LEU A 130 -13.35 1.93 -1.67
CA LEU A 130 -12.12 2.31 -2.38
C LEU A 130 -11.76 3.79 -2.21
N TRP A 131 -12.74 4.70 -2.21
CA TRP A 131 -12.48 6.11 -1.94
C TRP A 131 -11.97 6.35 -0.54
N ILE A 132 -12.54 5.68 0.47
CA ILE A 132 -12.10 5.79 1.87
C ILE A 132 -10.66 5.27 2.01
N THR A 133 -10.35 4.11 1.43
CA THR A 133 -9.01 3.51 1.53
C THR A 133 -7.95 4.33 0.79
N VAL A 134 -8.25 4.81 -0.40
CA VAL A 134 -7.35 5.68 -1.17
C VAL A 134 -7.12 7.02 -0.45
N ALA A 135 -8.19 7.64 0.06
CA ALA A 135 -8.07 8.85 0.87
C ALA A 135 -7.21 8.60 2.12
N GLY A 136 -7.39 7.45 2.80
CA GLY A 136 -6.57 7.04 3.93
C GLY A 136 -5.10 6.92 3.58
N ILE A 137 -4.76 6.29 2.45
CA ILE A 137 -3.37 6.17 1.99
C ILE A 137 -2.75 7.54 1.75
N ILE A 138 -3.47 8.44 1.09
CA ILE A 138 -2.97 9.79 0.76
C ILE A 138 -2.84 10.64 2.02
N LEU A 139 -3.87 10.70 2.84
CA LEU A 139 -3.89 11.52 4.05
C LEU A 139 -2.82 11.08 5.06
N LEU A 140 -2.74 9.77 5.33
CA LEU A 140 -1.74 9.24 6.25
C LEU A 140 -0.32 9.32 5.68
N GLY A 141 -0.17 9.21 4.36
CA GLY A 141 1.13 9.30 3.69
C GLY A 141 1.70 10.72 3.70
N LEU A 142 0.86 11.72 3.47
CA LEU A 142 1.27 13.12 3.46
C LEU A 142 1.29 13.74 4.88
N ALA A 143 0.62 13.13 5.83
CA ALA A 143 0.48 13.65 7.19
C ALA A 143 1.60 13.12 8.10
N SER A 144 2.84 13.55 7.87
CA SER A 144 3.90 13.48 8.89
C SER A 144 3.41 13.91 10.28
N PRO A 145 2.56 14.93 10.44
CA PRO A 145 1.97 15.30 11.73
C PRO A 145 1.15 14.22 12.43
N VAL A 146 0.57 13.27 11.70
CA VAL A 146 -0.19 12.15 12.30
C VAL A 146 0.74 11.23 13.10
N TYR A 147 1.97 11.05 12.66
CA TYR A 147 2.96 10.29 13.41
C TYR A 147 3.28 10.96 14.75
N ASP A 148 3.53 12.28 14.74
CA ASP A 148 3.82 13.05 15.95
C ASP A 148 2.62 13.06 16.91
N TRP A 149 1.40 13.17 16.38
CA TRP A 149 0.18 13.09 17.17
C TRP A 149 -0.01 11.72 17.83
N LEU A 150 0.23 10.63 17.11
CA LEU A 150 0.19 9.26 17.65
C LEU A 150 1.28 9.02 18.69
N LEU A 151 2.47 9.59 18.51
CA LEU A 151 3.53 9.56 19.51
C LEU A 151 3.11 10.27 20.80
N ASN A 152 2.53 11.46 20.68
CA ASN A 152 2.07 12.24 21.83
C ASN A 152 0.97 11.52 22.61
N ILE A 153 0.01 10.88 21.92
CA ILE A 153 -1.00 10.04 22.58
C ILE A 153 -0.35 8.85 23.29
N GLY A 154 0.56 8.14 22.64
CA GLY A 154 1.27 7.02 23.24
C GLY A 154 2.03 7.40 24.52
N GLN A 155 2.66 8.57 24.52
CA GLN A 155 3.34 9.12 25.69
C GLN A 155 2.36 9.54 26.79
N SER A 156 1.25 10.18 26.45
CA SER A 156 0.24 10.62 27.42
C SER A 156 -0.52 9.46 28.08
N MET A 157 -0.62 8.32 27.39
CA MET A 157 -1.25 7.11 27.94
C MET A 157 -0.28 6.25 28.78
N GLY A 158 0.96 6.70 29.01
CA GLY A 158 1.98 5.97 29.79
C GLY A 158 2.42 4.65 29.10
N MET A 159 2.07 4.45 27.85
CA MET A 159 2.55 3.33 27.07
C MET A 159 3.98 3.61 26.59
N TYR A 160 4.92 3.52 27.51
CA TYR A 160 6.31 3.29 27.13
C TYR A 160 6.41 1.85 26.63
N LEU A 161 5.97 1.60 25.42
CA LEU A 161 6.29 0.38 24.73
C LEU A 161 7.76 0.45 24.33
N ILE A 162 8.52 -0.30 25.10
CA ILE A 162 9.90 -0.74 24.95
C ILE A 162 10.23 -1.05 23.50
#